data_58d62a9eb710c1d77df384a10375a3b5
#
_entry.id   58d62a9eb710c1d77df384a10375a3b5
#
_cell.length_a   1.000
_cell.length_b   1.000
_cell.length_c   1.000
_cell.angle_alpha   90.00
_cell.angle_beta   90.00
_cell.angle_gamma   90.00
#
_symmetry.space_group_name_H-M   'P 1'
#
loop_
_entity.id
_entity.type
_entity.pdbx_description
1 polymer ?
#
loop_
_entity_poly.entity_id
_entity_poly.type
_entity_poly.pdbx_seq_one_letter_code
_entity_poly.pdbx_strand_id
1 'polypeptide(L)'
;RGMAASLALRQSLGALMGVRFLKLKDVQDRVGGRYPEAQPLPRRPLLDMLLADVGALLVWSDDTPAGPGYVPSTQALGPSAGTTTQYSRATTAMERGLPASDASTNEASASAIEAQKLEDRLAYAQKAGGFLALTVEPRLAHHVEAELLRRFGRQRVSFDTLMLKALRQQAEAMKVNWNLVLTADGAAPTSTDWSRLMRLVHKALPQVKQALLDATAPVLLVNSGLIARYGLMPLIDELRDEVGRPRKLASLWMLLPMAATGLPTVDDVPVPVITSTQWANVPVAWAKNLHRAASAA
;
A
#
# COMPACT_ATOMS: atom_id res chain seq x y z
N ARG A 1 -24.89 28.23 -10.42
CA ARG A 1 -24.01 28.32 -9.21
C ARG A 1 -22.86 27.38 -9.45
N GLY A 2 -21.64 27.93 -9.62
CA GLY A 2 -20.44 27.12 -9.86
C GLY A 2 -20.08 26.25 -8.63
N MET A 3 -19.33 25.18 -8.86
CA MET A 3 -18.85 24.26 -7.82
C MET A 3 -17.93 25.00 -6.83
N ALA A 4 -18.09 24.78 -5.53
CA ALA A 4 -17.20 25.36 -4.52
C ALA A 4 -15.76 24.82 -4.65
N ALA A 5 -14.76 25.69 -4.44
CA ALA A 5 -13.34 25.33 -4.53
C ALA A 5 -12.96 24.15 -3.63
N SER A 6 -13.51 24.08 -2.42
CA SER A 6 -13.29 22.97 -1.48
C SER A 6 -13.85 21.64 -1.99
N LEU A 7 -14.99 21.64 -2.67
CA LEU A 7 -15.59 20.43 -3.25
C LEU A 7 -14.78 19.93 -4.44
N ALA A 8 -14.37 20.85 -5.34
CA ALA A 8 -13.52 20.51 -6.49
C ALA A 8 -12.17 19.94 -6.03
N LEU A 9 -11.56 20.53 -5.00
CA LEU A 9 -10.33 20.08 -4.41
C LEU A 9 -10.49 18.67 -3.80
N ARG A 10 -11.55 18.43 -3.03
CA ARG A 10 -11.87 17.14 -2.43
C ARG A 10 -12.04 16.03 -3.48
N GLN A 11 -12.73 16.33 -4.58
CA GLN A 11 -12.91 15.37 -5.68
C GLN A 11 -11.65 15.17 -6.52
N SER A 12 -10.69 16.10 -6.44
CA SER A 12 -9.39 16.02 -7.14
C SER A 12 -8.29 15.39 -6.29
N LEU A 13 -8.54 14.97 -5.04
CA LEU A 13 -7.52 14.41 -4.15
C LEU A 13 -6.73 13.26 -4.79
N GLY A 14 -7.39 12.35 -5.50
CA GLY A 14 -6.72 11.26 -6.21
C GLY A 14 -5.73 11.72 -7.30
N ALA A 15 -5.92 12.91 -7.87
CA ALA A 15 -5.01 13.47 -8.86
C ALA A 15 -3.85 14.28 -8.23
N LEU A 16 -3.99 14.64 -6.95
CA LEU A 16 -2.97 15.35 -6.18
C LEU A 16 -2.11 14.39 -5.34
N MET A 17 -2.66 13.22 -4.99
CA MET A 17 -1.94 12.20 -4.23
C MET A 17 -1.07 11.34 -5.16
N GLY A 18 0.06 10.84 -4.62
CA GLY A 18 1.00 10.00 -5.39
C GLY A 18 2.06 10.79 -6.17
N VAL A 19 2.07 12.12 -6.07
CA VAL A 19 3.10 12.96 -6.69
C VAL A 19 4.11 13.39 -5.62
N ARG A 20 5.40 13.22 -5.89
CA ARG A 20 6.48 13.56 -4.94
C ARG A 20 6.63 15.05 -4.70
N PHE A 21 6.20 15.87 -5.65
CA PHE A 21 6.31 17.33 -5.59
C PHE A 21 5.27 18.00 -6.51
N LEU A 22 4.63 19.07 -6.04
CA LEU A 22 3.65 19.87 -6.79
C LEU A 22 3.91 21.35 -6.57
N LYS A 23 4.12 22.09 -7.63
CA LYS A 23 4.11 23.57 -7.55
C LYS A 23 2.70 24.06 -7.29
N LEU A 24 2.57 25.24 -6.69
CA LEU A 24 1.27 25.90 -6.48
C LEU A 24 0.40 25.89 -7.74
N LYS A 25 1.02 26.22 -8.88
CA LYS A 25 0.37 26.27 -10.18
C LYS A 25 -0.13 24.88 -10.62
N ASP A 26 0.66 23.84 -10.38
CA ASP A 26 0.29 22.47 -10.76
C ASP A 26 -0.96 21.97 -10.01
N VAL A 27 -1.12 22.39 -8.74
CA VAL A 27 -2.34 22.11 -7.96
C VAL A 27 -3.53 22.83 -8.59
N GLN A 28 -3.37 24.11 -8.92
CA GLN A 28 -4.43 24.90 -9.53
C GLN A 28 -4.83 24.38 -10.91
N ASP A 29 -3.85 24.06 -11.77
CA ASP A 29 -4.07 23.56 -13.12
C ASP A 29 -4.74 22.18 -13.12
N ARG A 30 -4.35 21.28 -12.20
CA ARG A 30 -4.96 19.93 -12.08
C ARG A 30 -6.40 19.98 -11.63
N VAL A 31 -6.72 20.85 -10.65
CA VAL A 31 -8.09 21.01 -10.17
C VAL A 31 -8.95 21.75 -11.19
N GLY A 32 -8.44 22.85 -11.75
CA GLY A 32 -9.16 23.64 -12.77
C GLY A 32 -9.38 22.89 -14.09
N GLY A 33 -8.40 22.07 -14.53
CA GLY A 33 -8.54 21.24 -15.71
C GLY A 33 -9.60 20.13 -15.56
N ARG A 34 -9.82 19.66 -14.33
CA ARG A 34 -10.81 18.62 -14.04
C ARG A 34 -12.21 19.17 -13.76
N TYR A 35 -12.29 20.36 -13.19
CA TYR A 35 -13.53 21.04 -12.82
C TYR A 35 -13.46 22.52 -13.26
N PRO A 36 -13.59 22.81 -14.57
CA PRO A 36 -13.48 24.16 -15.10
C PRO A 36 -14.59 25.10 -14.62
N GLU A 37 -15.72 24.55 -14.16
CA GLU A 37 -16.84 25.28 -13.58
C GLU A 37 -16.67 25.60 -12.09
N ALA A 38 -15.59 25.09 -11.47
CA ALA A 38 -15.33 25.35 -10.05
C ALA A 38 -14.78 26.76 -9.81
N GLN A 39 -15.06 27.28 -8.63
CA GLN A 39 -14.42 28.52 -8.19
C GLN A 39 -12.90 28.35 -8.15
N PRO A 40 -12.12 29.37 -8.57
CA PRO A 40 -10.67 29.29 -8.57
C PRO A 40 -10.14 29.02 -7.16
N LEU A 41 -9.12 28.18 -7.07
CA LEU A 41 -8.45 27.90 -5.80
C LEU A 41 -7.79 29.17 -5.25
N PRO A 42 -7.91 29.44 -3.96
CA PRO A 42 -7.26 30.58 -3.33
C PRO A 42 -5.74 30.46 -3.36
N ARG A 43 -5.06 31.58 -3.09
CA ARG A 43 -3.61 31.60 -2.88
C ARG A 43 -3.27 31.18 -1.44
N ARG A 44 -2.01 30.88 -1.18
CA ARG A 44 -1.49 30.66 0.16
C ARG A 44 -1.69 31.93 1.03
N PRO A 45 -1.97 31.80 2.33
CA PRO A 45 -2.04 30.56 3.12
C PRO A 45 -3.41 29.85 3.10
N LEU A 46 -4.44 30.46 2.50
CA LEU A 46 -5.80 29.90 2.49
C LEU A 46 -5.87 28.52 1.77
N LEU A 47 -5.05 28.32 0.76
CA LEU A 47 -4.96 27.03 0.07
C LEU A 47 -4.41 25.93 0.99
N ASP A 48 -3.44 26.25 1.84
CA ASP A 48 -2.86 25.31 2.80
C ASP A 48 -3.96 24.84 3.80
N MET A 49 -4.78 25.76 4.28
CA MET A 49 -5.93 25.44 5.16
C MET A 49 -6.96 24.56 4.44
N LEU A 50 -7.29 24.89 3.19
CA LEU A 50 -8.23 24.09 2.39
C LEU A 50 -7.70 22.69 2.11
N LEU A 51 -6.42 22.52 1.79
CA LEU A 51 -5.77 21.22 1.59
C LEU A 51 -5.84 20.37 2.87
N ALA A 52 -5.59 20.98 4.03
CA ALA A 52 -5.70 20.30 5.32
C ALA A 52 -7.16 19.91 5.63
N ASP A 53 -8.13 20.79 5.37
CA ASP A 53 -9.55 20.55 5.63
C ASP A 53 -10.14 19.42 4.78
N VAL A 54 -9.70 19.30 3.51
CA VAL A 54 -10.12 18.20 2.64
C VAL A 54 -9.34 16.91 2.88
N GLY A 55 -8.37 16.88 3.81
CA GLY A 55 -7.56 15.71 4.14
C GLY A 55 -6.45 15.42 3.12
N ALA A 56 -6.01 16.42 2.36
CA ALA A 56 -4.82 16.29 1.51
C ALA A 56 -3.58 16.29 2.40
N LEU A 57 -2.84 15.17 2.39
CA LEU A 57 -1.57 15.01 3.13
C LEU A 57 -0.43 15.73 2.38
N LEU A 58 -0.59 17.01 2.09
CA LEU A 58 0.37 17.85 1.40
C LEU A 58 0.80 19.00 2.31
N VAL A 59 2.12 19.18 2.45
CA VAL A 59 2.72 20.24 3.24
C VAL A 59 3.60 21.10 2.32
N TRP A 60 3.52 22.40 2.51
CA TRP A 60 4.40 23.31 1.77
C TRP A 60 5.82 23.23 2.31
N SER A 61 6.80 23.15 1.42
CA SER A 61 8.21 23.22 1.72
C SER A 61 8.90 24.21 0.79
N ASP A 62 9.71 25.11 1.37
CA ASP A 62 10.50 26.08 0.62
C ASP A 62 11.86 25.49 0.18
N ASP A 63 12.34 24.42 0.87
CA ASP A 63 13.65 23.80 0.70
C ASP A 63 13.58 22.47 -0.05
N THR A 64 12.96 22.44 -1.22
CA THR A 64 13.01 21.24 -2.06
C THR A 64 13.98 21.39 -3.23
N PRO A 65 14.59 20.31 -3.72
CA PRO A 65 15.49 20.38 -4.89
C PRO A 65 14.82 20.93 -6.16
N ALA A 66 13.48 20.90 -6.23
CA ALA A 66 12.67 21.40 -7.34
C ALA A 66 12.12 22.82 -7.10
N GLY A 67 12.55 23.49 -6.02
CA GLY A 67 12.08 24.81 -5.58
C GLY A 67 10.87 24.73 -4.64
N PRO A 68 10.26 25.87 -4.26
CA PRO A 68 9.15 25.89 -3.30
C PRO A 68 7.90 25.21 -3.87
N GLY A 69 7.26 24.38 -3.06
CA GLY A 69 6.08 23.63 -3.48
C GLY A 69 5.52 22.70 -2.41
N TYR A 70 4.45 21.99 -2.75
CA TYR A 70 3.81 20.99 -1.90
C TYR A 70 4.51 19.64 -2.03
N VAL A 71 4.82 19.05 -0.88
CA VAL A 71 5.35 17.68 -0.76
C VAL A 71 4.41 16.85 0.11
N PRO A 72 4.34 15.52 -0.07
CA PRO A 72 3.63 14.65 0.85
C PRO A 72 4.15 14.84 2.28
N SER A 73 3.26 14.91 3.26
CA SER A 73 3.61 15.15 4.66
C SER A 73 4.62 14.14 5.24
N THR A 74 4.68 12.95 4.67
CA THR A 74 5.66 11.90 5.01
C THR A 74 7.07 12.19 4.52
N GLN A 75 7.26 13.12 3.57
CA GLN A 75 8.58 13.54 3.07
C GLN A 75 9.13 14.79 3.79
N ALA A 76 8.29 15.54 4.48
CA ALA A 76 8.71 16.69 5.28
C ALA A 76 9.41 16.30 6.59
N LEU A 77 9.39 15.01 6.95
CA LEU A 77 10.14 14.45 8.07
C LEU A 77 11.51 13.96 7.57
N GLY A 78 12.45 14.88 7.38
CA GLY A 78 13.88 14.58 7.40
C GLY A 78 14.25 13.95 8.75
N PRO A 79 15.43 13.25 8.86
CA PRO A 79 15.81 12.55 10.07
C PRO A 79 16.14 13.53 11.19
N SER A 80 15.12 14.00 11.90
CA SER A 80 15.27 14.80 13.10
C SER A 80 14.04 14.66 13.97
N ALA A 81 14.27 14.00 15.10
CA ALA A 81 13.52 14.05 16.35
C ALA A 81 12.00 13.83 16.27
N GLY A 82 11.58 12.77 16.94
CA GLY A 82 10.19 12.52 17.26
C GLY A 82 9.47 13.76 17.78
N THR A 83 8.37 14.06 17.13
CA THR A 83 7.37 14.93 17.72
C THR A 83 6.00 14.42 17.29
N THR A 84 5.34 13.85 18.23
CA THR A 84 3.93 13.49 18.27
C THR A 84 3.10 14.71 17.87
N THR A 85 2.38 14.63 16.74
CA THR A 85 1.40 15.66 16.41
C THR A 85 0.17 15.49 17.30
N GLN A 86 0.19 16.15 18.43
CA GLN A 86 -1.01 16.38 19.24
C GLN A 86 -1.90 17.38 18.52
N TYR A 87 -3.12 16.98 18.21
CA TYR A 87 -4.22 17.92 18.06
C TYR A 87 -4.54 18.49 19.45
N SER A 88 -3.89 19.56 19.80
CA SER A 88 -4.25 20.35 20.99
C SER A 88 -5.36 21.32 20.64
N ARG A 89 -6.55 20.97 21.02
CA ARG A 89 -7.62 21.94 21.23
C ARG A 89 -7.24 22.71 22.48
N ALA A 90 -6.86 23.97 22.31
CA ALA A 90 -6.57 24.86 23.43
C ALA A 90 -7.84 25.06 24.25
N THR A 91 -7.85 24.51 25.44
CA THR A 91 -8.63 25.04 26.57
C THR A 91 -7.68 25.23 27.72
N THR A 92 -7.46 26.48 28.02
CA THR A 92 -6.82 26.99 29.22
C THR A 92 -7.53 26.47 30.47
N ALA A 93 -6.85 25.67 31.28
CA ALA A 93 -7.14 25.59 32.72
C ALA A 93 -5.93 24.93 33.45
N MET A 94 -5.31 25.76 34.24
CA MET A 94 -4.59 25.54 35.50
C MET A 94 -4.09 24.16 35.88
N GLU A 95 -2.77 24.17 36.08
CA GLU A 95 -1.96 23.25 36.87
C GLU A 95 -2.69 22.62 38.07
N ARG A 96 -2.55 21.30 38.15
CA ARG A 96 -2.20 20.56 39.38
C ARG A 96 -1.73 19.17 39.02
N GLY A 97 -0.59 18.83 39.58
CA GLY A 97 0.13 17.58 39.30
C GLY A 97 -0.72 16.32 39.51
N LEU A 98 -0.65 15.45 38.53
CA LEU A 98 -1.09 14.05 38.61
C LEU A 98 0.01 13.14 38.06
N PRO A 99 0.17 11.92 38.55
CA PRO A 99 1.32 11.06 38.31
C PRO A 99 1.33 10.50 36.89
N ALA A 100 2.53 10.23 36.39
CA ALA A 100 2.88 9.76 35.04
C ALA A 100 2.33 8.36 34.65
N SER A 101 1.20 7.94 35.20
CA SER A 101 0.59 6.62 34.98
C SER A 101 -0.43 6.57 33.84
N ASP A 102 -0.97 7.70 33.39
CA ASP A 102 -2.12 7.68 32.45
C ASP A 102 -1.74 7.70 30.97
N ALA A 103 -0.51 8.07 30.61
CA ALA A 103 -0.09 8.15 29.21
C ALA A 103 0.07 6.74 28.59
N SER A 104 0.60 5.77 29.32
CA SER A 104 0.83 4.42 28.81
C SER A 104 -0.46 3.61 28.64
N THR A 105 -1.47 3.85 29.47
CA THR A 105 -2.79 3.21 29.36
C THR A 105 -3.58 3.76 28.17
N ASN A 106 -3.46 5.04 27.83
CA ASN A 106 -4.11 5.63 26.66
C ASN A 106 -3.49 5.13 25.33
N GLU A 107 -2.17 4.99 25.25
CA GLU A 107 -1.49 4.46 24.06
C GLU A 107 -1.79 2.98 23.85
N ALA A 108 -1.81 2.17 24.91
CA ALA A 108 -2.20 0.76 24.83
C ALA A 108 -3.65 0.59 24.38
N SER A 109 -4.57 1.43 24.87
CA SER A 109 -5.98 1.45 24.46
C SER A 109 -6.14 1.86 23.00
N ALA A 110 -5.44 2.90 22.53
CA ALA A 110 -5.48 3.35 21.13
C ALA A 110 -4.96 2.27 20.17
N SER A 111 -3.86 1.61 20.51
CA SER A 111 -3.28 0.55 19.68
C SER A 111 -4.15 -0.72 19.64
N ALA A 112 -4.87 -1.04 20.72
CA ALA A 112 -5.84 -2.13 20.73
C ALA A 112 -7.05 -1.82 19.84
N ILE A 113 -7.53 -0.57 19.84
CA ILE A 113 -8.62 -0.11 18.95
C ILE A 113 -8.21 -0.21 17.48
N GLU A 114 -6.99 0.18 17.12
CA GLU A 114 -6.48 0.04 15.74
C GLU A 114 -6.39 -1.43 15.32
N ALA A 115 -5.94 -2.29 16.19
CA ALA A 115 -5.89 -3.73 15.96
C ALA A 115 -7.29 -4.33 15.76
N GLN A 116 -8.28 -3.91 16.57
CA GLN A 116 -9.66 -4.34 16.40
C GLN A 116 -10.26 -3.85 15.08
N LYS A 117 -10.03 -2.60 14.69
CA LYS A 117 -10.46 -2.08 13.38
C LYS A 117 -9.89 -2.89 12.21
N LEU A 118 -8.63 -3.32 12.30
CA LEU A 118 -8.06 -4.21 11.28
C LEU A 118 -8.74 -5.57 11.29
N GLU A 119 -8.97 -6.18 12.47
CA GLU A 119 -9.65 -7.48 12.59
C GLU A 119 -11.03 -7.44 11.93
N ASP A 120 -11.84 -6.42 12.22
CA ASP A 120 -13.17 -6.22 11.63
C ASP A 120 -13.09 -6.06 10.13
N ARG A 121 -12.10 -5.32 9.64
CA ARG A 121 -11.85 -5.14 8.21
C ARG A 121 -11.45 -6.44 7.52
N LEU A 122 -10.59 -7.25 8.12
CA LEU A 122 -10.19 -8.55 7.59
C LEU A 122 -11.39 -9.52 7.56
N ALA A 123 -12.20 -9.55 8.62
CA ALA A 123 -13.41 -10.34 8.67
C ALA A 123 -14.43 -9.92 7.59
N TYR A 124 -14.58 -8.61 7.34
CA TYR A 124 -15.39 -8.10 6.24
C TYR A 124 -14.83 -8.51 4.88
N ALA A 125 -13.51 -8.30 4.64
CA ALA A 125 -12.85 -8.65 3.39
C ALA A 125 -12.88 -10.15 3.10
N GLN A 126 -12.89 -11.00 4.14
CA GLN A 126 -13.06 -12.44 3.97
C GLN A 126 -14.46 -12.80 3.43
N LYS A 127 -15.50 -12.13 3.93
CA LYS A 127 -16.90 -12.36 3.50
C LYS A 127 -17.18 -11.74 2.13
N ALA A 128 -16.69 -10.53 1.89
CA ALA A 128 -16.92 -9.81 0.64
C ALA A 128 -16.11 -10.40 -0.52
N GLY A 129 -15.00 -11.07 -0.24
CA GLY A 129 -14.04 -11.51 -1.25
C GLY A 129 -13.22 -10.35 -1.81
N GLY A 130 -12.56 -10.60 -2.96
CA GLY A 130 -11.81 -9.56 -3.68
C GLY A 130 -10.33 -9.47 -3.30
N PHE A 131 -9.71 -8.36 -3.71
CA PHE A 131 -8.29 -8.10 -3.55
C PHE A 131 -8.00 -7.25 -2.31
N LEU A 132 -6.95 -7.62 -1.56
CA LEU A 132 -6.46 -6.84 -0.41
C LEU A 132 -4.93 -6.91 -0.29
N ALA A 133 -4.25 -5.77 -0.31
CA ALA A 133 -2.84 -5.66 -0.01
C ALA A 133 -2.64 -5.33 1.48
N LEU A 134 -1.87 -6.13 2.19
CA LEU A 134 -1.56 -5.98 3.61
C LEU A 134 -0.09 -5.61 3.78
N THR A 135 0.18 -4.41 4.25
CA THR A 135 1.55 -3.98 4.57
C THR A 135 1.89 -4.33 6.01
N VAL A 136 3.09 -4.81 6.24
CA VAL A 136 3.55 -5.25 7.57
C VAL A 136 5.01 -4.92 7.77
N GLU A 137 5.39 -4.61 9.00
CA GLU A 137 6.79 -4.47 9.36
C GLU A 137 7.57 -5.77 9.08
N PRO A 138 8.74 -5.72 8.38
CA PRO A 138 9.44 -6.92 7.91
C PRO A 138 9.71 -7.97 9.00
N ARG A 139 10.09 -7.53 10.19
CA ARG A 139 10.34 -8.43 11.34
C ARG A 139 9.10 -9.18 11.85
N LEU A 140 7.90 -8.68 11.56
CA LEU A 140 6.63 -9.29 11.96
C LEU A 140 5.99 -10.13 10.84
N ALA A 141 6.54 -10.09 9.62
CA ALA A 141 5.92 -10.69 8.44
C ALA A 141 5.60 -12.17 8.61
N HIS A 142 6.53 -12.98 9.11
CA HIS A 142 6.29 -14.41 9.35
C HIS A 142 5.22 -14.68 10.40
N HIS A 143 5.20 -13.88 11.46
CA HIS A 143 4.20 -14.03 12.51
C HIS A 143 2.80 -13.65 12.00
N VAL A 144 2.70 -12.53 11.28
CA VAL A 144 1.45 -12.08 10.65
C VAL A 144 0.98 -13.09 9.61
N GLU A 145 1.87 -13.63 8.78
CA GLU A 145 1.56 -14.69 7.82
C GLU A 145 0.91 -15.89 8.52
N ALA A 146 1.55 -16.41 9.58
CA ALA A 146 1.03 -17.54 10.35
C ALA A 146 -0.37 -17.25 10.94
N GLU A 147 -0.57 -16.05 11.50
CA GLU A 147 -1.85 -15.62 12.06
C GLU A 147 -2.94 -15.49 10.98
N LEU A 148 -2.63 -14.94 9.82
CA LEU A 148 -3.57 -14.83 8.70
C LEU A 148 -4.01 -16.21 8.19
N LEU A 149 -3.07 -17.14 8.03
CA LEU A 149 -3.36 -18.51 7.60
C LEU A 149 -4.24 -19.24 8.61
N ARG A 150 -3.88 -19.15 9.90
CA ARG A 150 -4.59 -19.80 10.99
C ARG A 150 -6.02 -19.29 11.17
N ARG A 151 -6.21 -17.96 11.09
CA ARG A 151 -7.51 -17.32 11.39
C ARG A 151 -8.47 -17.29 10.21
N PHE A 152 -7.95 -17.12 9.01
CA PHE A 152 -8.77 -16.89 7.83
C PHE A 152 -8.75 -18.05 6.84
N GLY A 153 -8.10 -19.20 7.19
CA GLY A 153 -8.15 -20.42 6.40
C GLY A 153 -7.69 -20.26 4.96
N ARG A 154 -6.65 -19.42 4.72
CA ARG A 154 -6.18 -19.11 3.38
C ARG A 154 -5.15 -20.12 2.89
N GLN A 155 -5.11 -20.33 1.59
CA GLN A 155 -4.05 -21.09 0.93
C GLN A 155 -2.83 -20.18 0.77
N ARG A 156 -1.69 -20.59 1.34
CA ARG A 156 -0.42 -19.90 1.15
C ARG A 156 0.11 -20.15 -0.25
N VAL A 157 0.42 -19.09 -0.98
CA VAL A 157 1.11 -19.16 -2.28
C VAL A 157 2.31 -18.21 -2.26
N SER A 158 3.51 -18.75 -2.46
CA SER A 158 4.71 -17.92 -2.70
C SER A 158 4.79 -17.61 -4.18
N PHE A 159 4.69 -16.31 -4.53
CA PHE A 159 4.77 -15.89 -5.92
C PHE A 159 6.11 -16.27 -6.55
N ASP A 160 7.20 -16.00 -5.84
CA ASP A 160 8.55 -16.29 -6.36
C ASP A 160 8.74 -17.78 -6.64
N THR A 161 8.26 -18.65 -5.74
CA THR A 161 8.31 -20.11 -5.95
C THR A 161 7.48 -20.53 -7.15
N LEU A 162 6.27 -19.98 -7.29
CA LEU A 162 5.38 -20.28 -8.41
C LEU A 162 6.00 -19.82 -9.75
N MET A 163 6.55 -18.61 -9.78
CA MET A 163 7.20 -18.04 -10.97
C MET A 163 8.45 -18.83 -11.36
N LEU A 164 9.31 -19.17 -10.41
CA LEU A 164 10.50 -19.97 -10.66
C LEU A 164 10.16 -21.37 -11.18
N LYS A 165 9.11 -22.00 -10.65
CA LYS A 165 8.60 -23.27 -11.17
C LYS A 165 8.16 -23.16 -12.63
N ALA A 166 7.37 -22.14 -12.96
CA ALA A 166 6.90 -21.89 -14.31
C ALA A 166 8.05 -21.57 -15.27
N LEU A 167 9.03 -20.78 -14.83
CA LEU A 167 10.25 -20.49 -15.62
C LEU A 167 11.06 -21.75 -15.93
N ARG A 168 11.25 -22.64 -14.95
CA ARG A 168 11.96 -23.91 -15.17
C ARG A 168 11.24 -24.77 -16.18
N GLN A 169 9.94 -24.94 -16.07
CA GLN A 169 9.14 -25.71 -17.03
C GLN A 169 9.22 -25.14 -18.43
N GLN A 170 9.18 -23.80 -18.58
CA GLN A 170 9.34 -23.15 -19.89
C GLN A 170 10.76 -23.30 -20.43
N ALA A 171 11.78 -23.18 -19.59
CA ALA A 171 13.17 -23.40 -20.00
C ALA A 171 13.40 -24.87 -20.52
N GLU A 172 12.87 -25.86 -19.81
CA GLU A 172 12.90 -27.26 -20.20
C GLU A 172 12.17 -27.49 -21.53
N ALA A 173 10.95 -26.97 -21.68
CA ALA A 173 10.18 -27.08 -22.92
C ALA A 173 10.88 -26.46 -24.12
N MET A 174 11.63 -25.39 -23.91
CA MET A 174 12.40 -24.68 -24.92
C MET A 174 13.85 -25.21 -25.05
N LYS A 175 14.23 -26.22 -24.28
CA LYS A 175 15.61 -26.78 -24.23
C LYS A 175 16.67 -25.73 -23.90
N VAL A 176 16.32 -24.73 -23.06
CA VAL A 176 17.24 -23.69 -22.57
C VAL A 176 17.92 -24.18 -21.31
N ASN A 177 19.26 -24.07 -21.27
CA ASN A 177 20.02 -24.43 -20.08
C ASN A 177 19.69 -23.46 -18.92
N TRP A 178 19.34 -24.00 -17.75
CA TRP A 178 18.98 -23.23 -16.58
C TRP A 178 20.11 -22.28 -16.12
N ASN A 179 21.36 -22.65 -16.24
CA ASN A 179 22.50 -21.79 -15.90
C ASN A 179 22.51 -20.50 -16.74
N LEU A 180 22.11 -20.59 -18.02
CA LEU A 180 21.97 -19.39 -18.86
C LEU A 180 20.85 -18.48 -18.37
N VAL A 181 19.75 -19.06 -17.87
CA VAL A 181 18.65 -18.28 -17.26
C VAL A 181 19.13 -17.52 -16.02
N LEU A 182 19.88 -18.20 -15.14
CA LEU A 182 20.46 -17.58 -13.95
C LEU A 182 21.47 -16.47 -14.29
N THR A 183 22.33 -16.72 -15.28
CA THR A 183 23.29 -15.71 -15.76
C THR A 183 22.54 -14.48 -16.33
N ALA A 184 21.50 -14.71 -17.10
CA ALA A 184 20.67 -13.65 -17.67
C ALA A 184 19.93 -12.85 -16.60
N ASP A 185 19.50 -13.49 -15.49
CA ASP A 185 18.89 -12.78 -14.37
C ASP A 185 19.87 -11.85 -13.65
N GLY A 186 21.14 -12.20 -13.57
CA GLY A 186 22.21 -11.34 -13.06
C GLY A 186 22.67 -10.23 -14.03
N ALA A 187 22.21 -10.24 -15.26
CA ALA A 187 22.65 -9.27 -16.28
C ALA A 187 21.96 -7.91 -16.14
N ALA A 188 22.57 -6.87 -16.71
CA ALA A 188 21.98 -5.53 -16.71
C ALA A 188 20.62 -5.52 -17.47
N PRO A 189 19.62 -4.76 -17.02
CA PRO A 189 18.29 -4.68 -17.65
C PRO A 189 18.30 -4.23 -19.14
N THR A 190 19.36 -3.56 -19.57
CA THR A 190 19.57 -3.13 -20.96
C THR A 190 20.25 -4.18 -21.83
N SER A 191 20.68 -5.31 -21.27
CA SER A 191 21.42 -6.34 -22.00
C SER A 191 20.52 -7.21 -22.87
N THR A 192 21.14 -7.83 -23.88
CA THR A 192 20.46 -8.83 -24.74
C THR A 192 20.01 -10.05 -23.94
N ASP A 193 20.79 -10.46 -22.94
CA ASP A 193 20.47 -11.63 -22.12
C ASP A 193 19.29 -11.37 -21.21
N TRP A 194 19.20 -10.17 -20.60
CA TRP A 194 18.00 -9.73 -19.89
C TRP A 194 16.77 -9.74 -20.80
N SER A 195 16.88 -9.23 -22.01
CA SER A 195 15.77 -9.23 -22.99
C SER A 195 15.33 -10.66 -23.38
N ARG A 196 16.27 -11.63 -23.41
CA ARG A 196 15.96 -13.06 -23.62
C ARG A 196 15.26 -13.66 -22.42
N LEU A 197 15.72 -13.35 -21.20
CA LEU A 197 15.05 -13.74 -19.96
C LEU A 197 13.62 -13.21 -19.92
N MET A 198 13.40 -11.92 -20.21
CA MET A 198 12.05 -11.32 -20.20
C MET A 198 11.10 -12.00 -21.19
N ARG A 199 11.59 -12.46 -22.34
CA ARG A 199 10.76 -13.29 -23.25
C ARG A 199 10.35 -14.63 -22.62
N LEU A 200 11.24 -15.25 -21.86
CA LEU A 200 10.92 -16.49 -21.13
C LEU A 200 9.92 -16.22 -20.01
N VAL A 201 10.11 -15.12 -19.25
CA VAL A 201 9.19 -14.65 -18.21
C VAL A 201 7.79 -14.47 -18.78
N HIS A 202 7.64 -13.74 -19.88
CA HIS A 202 6.33 -13.52 -20.52
C HIS A 202 5.67 -14.82 -21.01
N LYS A 203 6.44 -15.80 -21.44
CA LYS A 203 5.91 -17.12 -21.81
C LYS A 203 5.45 -17.94 -20.61
N ALA A 204 6.05 -17.75 -19.43
CA ALA A 204 5.67 -18.43 -18.20
C ALA A 204 4.45 -17.79 -17.52
N LEU A 205 4.19 -16.49 -17.75
CA LEU A 205 3.12 -15.72 -17.09
C LEU A 205 1.71 -16.34 -17.20
N PRO A 206 1.24 -16.83 -18.36
CA PRO A 206 -0.09 -17.44 -18.46
C PRO A 206 -0.26 -18.62 -17.51
N GLN A 207 0.78 -19.43 -17.32
CA GLN A 207 0.76 -20.55 -16.40
C GLN A 207 0.67 -20.08 -14.93
N VAL A 208 1.43 -19.03 -14.57
CA VAL A 208 1.39 -18.43 -13.23
C VAL A 208 0.00 -17.84 -12.94
N LYS A 209 -0.54 -17.07 -13.89
CA LYS A 209 -1.89 -16.50 -13.79
C LYS A 209 -2.94 -17.58 -13.60
N GLN A 210 -2.90 -18.62 -14.44
CA GLN A 210 -3.84 -19.71 -14.38
C GLN A 210 -3.78 -20.45 -13.05
N ALA A 211 -2.57 -20.75 -12.56
CA ALA A 211 -2.38 -21.42 -11.27
C ALA A 211 -2.93 -20.62 -10.07
N LEU A 212 -2.90 -19.27 -10.15
CA LEU A 212 -3.52 -18.41 -9.13
C LEU A 212 -5.04 -18.39 -9.25
N LEU A 213 -5.57 -18.33 -10.47
CA LEU A 213 -7.03 -18.28 -10.70
C LEU A 213 -7.72 -19.62 -10.44
N ASP A 214 -7.00 -20.73 -10.62
CA ASP A 214 -7.51 -22.10 -10.35
C ASP A 214 -7.46 -22.49 -8.87
N ALA A 215 -6.95 -21.60 -7.99
CA ALA A 215 -6.93 -21.85 -6.58
C ALA A 215 -8.36 -22.04 -6.05
N THR A 216 -8.60 -23.17 -5.40
CA THR A 216 -9.94 -23.55 -4.87
C THR A 216 -10.28 -22.88 -3.55
N ALA A 217 -9.27 -22.34 -2.86
CA ALA A 217 -9.42 -21.62 -1.59
C ALA A 217 -8.93 -20.17 -1.74
N PRO A 218 -9.41 -19.26 -0.88
CA PRO A 218 -8.88 -17.90 -0.81
C PRO A 218 -7.36 -17.89 -0.63
N VAL A 219 -6.64 -17.11 -1.44
CA VAL A 219 -5.16 -17.11 -1.49
C VAL A 219 -4.58 -16.03 -0.59
N LEU A 220 -3.50 -16.37 0.12
CA LEU A 220 -2.54 -15.43 0.69
C LEU A 220 -1.26 -15.49 -0.14
N LEU A 221 -1.01 -14.46 -0.95
CA LEU A 221 0.18 -14.31 -1.77
C LEU A 221 1.31 -13.69 -0.94
N VAL A 222 2.43 -14.37 -0.91
CA VAL A 222 3.64 -13.97 -0.18
C VAL A 222 4.86 -14.04 -1.08
N ASN A 223 6.00 -13.48 -0.66
CA ASN A 223 7.26 -13.50 -1.41
C ASN A 223 7.05 -13.04 -2.86
N SER A 224 6.79 -11.77 -3.03
CA SER A 224 6.40 -11.17 -4.31
C SER A 224 7.52 -10.35 -4.97
N GLY A 225 8.78 -10.51 -4.57
CA GLY A 225 9.91 -9.74 -5.08
C GLY A 225 10.10 -9.84 -6.59
N LEU A 226 9.89 -11.03 -7.18
CA LEU A 226 9.97 -11.21 -8.63
C LEU A 226 8.91 -10.41 -9.42
N ILE A 227 7.81 -9.99 -8.77
CA ILE A 227 6.81 -9.11 -9.42
C ILE A 227 7.45 -7.76 -9.78
N ALA A 228 8.13 -7.14 -8.82
CA ALA A 228 8.82 -5.88 -9.06
C ALA A 228 10.02 -6.06 -9.99
N ARG A 229 10.85 -7.09 -9.73
CA ARG A 229 12.05 -7.38 -10.51
C ARG A 229 11.78 -7.53 -12.00
N TYR A 230 10.73 -8.22 -12.37
CA TYR A 230 10.37 -8.47 -13.77
C TYR A 230 9.31 -7.54 -14.34
N GLY A 231 8.93 -6.50 -13.60
CA GLY A 231 7.92 -5.52 -14.03
C GLY A 231 6.52 -6.12 -14.21
N LEU A 232 6.12 -7.08 -13.36
CA LEU A 232 4.89 -7.84 -13.50
C LEU A 232 3.69 -7.22 -12.75
N MET A 233 3.74 -5.94 -12.38
CA MET A 233 2.58 -5.24 -11.77
C MET A 233 1.32 -5.29 -12.63
N PRO A 234 1.36 -5.28 -13.98
CA PRO A 234 0.17 -5.50 -14.81
C PRO A 234 -0.54 -6.83 -14.53
N LEU A 235 0.18 -7.90 -14.16
CA LEU A 235 -0.45 -9.17 -13.73
C LEU A 235 -1.27 -9.00 -12.46
N ILE A 236 -0.77 -8.22 -11.50
CA ILE A 236 -1.50 -7.95 -10.24
C ILE A 236 -2.75 -7.10 -10.52
N ASP A 237 -2.66 -6.16 -11.44
CA ASP A 237 -3.79 -5.35 -11.89
C ASP A 237 -4.89 -6.24 -12.51
N GLU A 238 -4.52 -7.14 -13.42
CA GLU A 238 -5.44 -8.11 -14.01
C GLU A 238 -6.06 -9.05 -12.96
N LEU A 239 -5.24 -9.58 -12.03
CA LEU A 239 -5.72 -10.46 -10.97
C LEU A 239 -6.71 -9.72 -10.04
N ARG A 240 -6.42 -8.48 -9.66
CA ARG A 240 -7.33 -7.65 -8.86
C ARG A 240 -8.69 -7.52 -9.53
N ASP A 241 -8.72 -7.32 -10.84
CA ASP A 241 -9.95 -7.13 -11.60
C ASP A 241 -10.72 -8.44 -11.83
N GLU A 242 -10.06 -9.59 -11.79
CA GLU A 242 -10.67 -10.91 -11.96
C GLU A 242 -11.13 -11.58 -10.65
N VAL A 243 -10.48 -11.24 -9.55
CA VAL A 243 -10.77 -11.80 -8.21
C VAL A 243 -12.17 -11.38 -7.74
N GLY A 244 -12.90 -12.32 -7.14
CA GLY A 244 -14.28 -12.10 -6.68
C GLY A 244 -15.34 -12.26 -7.75
N ARG A 245 -14.98 -12.51 -9.02
CA ARG A 245 -15.94 -12.84 -10.07
C ARG A 245 -16.45 -14.28 -9.96
N PRO A 246 -17.69 -14.58 -10.38
CA PRO A 246 -18.22 -15.94 -10.35
C PRO A 246 -17.31 -16.95 -11.06
N ARG A 247 -17.06 -18.09 -10.43
CA ARG A 247 -16.20 -19.18 -10.92
C ARG A 247 -14.71 -18.80 -11.07
N LYS A 248 -14.25 -17.74 -10.42
CA LYS A 248 -12.86 -17.32 -10.32
C LYS A 248 -12.39 -17.37 -8.86
N LEU A 249 -11.13 -17.06 -8.62
CA LEU A 249 -10.58 -16.95 -7.28
C LEU A 249 -11.43 -15.98 -6.43
N ALA A 250 -11.99 -16.48 -5.34
CA ALA A 250 -12.89 -15.71 -4.50
C ALA A 250 -12.21 -14.52 -3.82
N SER A 251 -10.96 -14.69 -3.40
CA SER A 251 -10.22 -13.66 -2.66
C SER A 251 -8.72 -13.85 -2.79
N LEU A 252 -7.99 -12.75 -3.03
CA LEU A 252 -6.53 -12.67 -3.09
C LEU A 252 -6.03 -11.61 -2.11
N TRP A 253 -5.32 -12.02 -1.09
CA TRP A 253 -4.61 -11.10 -0.20
C TRP A 253 -3.13 -11.17 -0.47
N MET A 254 -2.45 -10.03 -0.54
CA MET A 254 -0.99 -9.94 -0.66
C MET A 254 -0.42 -9.48 0.67
N LEU A 255 0.57 -10.20 1.20
CA LEU A 255 1.33 -9.76 2.38
C LEU A 255 2.64 -9.14 1.93
N LEU A 256 2.83 -7.87 2.28
CA LEU A 256 3.92 -7.02 1.79
C LEU A 256 4.77 -6.53 2.97
N PRO A 257 5.93 -7.14 3.21
CA PRO A 257 6.88 -6.60 4.18
C PRO A 257 7.39 -5.24 3.73
N MET A 258 7.14 -4.19 4.53
CA MET A 258 7.56 -2.83 4.24
C MET A 258 8.15 -2.17 5.50
N ALA A 259 9.25 -1.44 5.35
CA ALA A 259 9.87 -0.71 6.46
C ALA A 259 9.15 0.60 6.81
N ALA A 260 8.43 1.18 5.85
CA ALA A 260 7.70 2.43 6.02
C ALA A 260 6.18 2.21 5.94
N THR A 261 5.43 3.02 6.69
CA THR A 261 3.97 3.11 6.55
C THR A 261 3.63 3.92 5.31
N GLY A 262 2.71 3.44 4.49
CA GLY A 262 2.32 4.16 3.27
C GLY A 262 1.56 3.25 2.30
N LEU A 263 1.45 3.72 1.06
CA LEU A 263 0.87 2.91 -0.01
C LEU A 263 1.65 1.61 -0.21
N PRO A 264 0.98 0.49 -0.49
CA PRO A 264 1.65 -0.79 -0.65
C PRO A 264 2.61 -0.77 -1.84
N THR A 265 3.85 -1.19 -1.60
CA THR A 265 4.89 -1.36 -2.62
C THR A 265 5.54 -2.73 -2.51
N VAL A 266 6.12 -3.20 -3.60
CA VAL A 266 7.06 -4.33 -3.64
C VAL A 266 8.37 -3.79 -4.19
N ASP A 267 9.44 -3.81 -3.42
CA ASP A 267 10.74 -3.25 -3.80
C ASP A 267 10.61 -1.85 -4.43
N ASP A 268 9.92 -0.95 -3.72
CA ASP A 268 9.61 0.43 -4.12
C ASP A 268 8.68 0.59 -5.35
N VAL A 269 8.23 -0.50 -5.96
CA VAL A 269 7.26 -0.45 -7.07
C VAL A 269 5.84 -0.47 -6.49
N PRO A 270 4.98 0.53 -6.78
CA PRO A 270 3.63 0.60 -6.24
C PRO A 270 2.75 -0.58 -6.67
N VAL A 271 2.04 -1.18 -5.71
CA VAL A 271 1.00 -2.17 -5.99
C VAL A 271 -0.26 -1.46 -6.52
N PRO A 272 -0.90 -1.97 -7.58
CA PRO A 272 -2.04 -1.30 -8.20
C PRO A 272 -3.32 -1.43 -7.35
N VAL A 273 -3.46 -0.55 -6.35
CA VAL A 273 -4.69 -0.39 -5.54
C VAL A 273 -5.47 0.82 -6.04
N ILE A 274 -6.79 0.68 -6.20
CA ILE A 274 -7.68 1.75 -6.71
C ILE A 274 -8.32 2.52 -5.56
N THR A 275 -8.66 1.82 -4.48
CA THR A 275 -9.37 2.41 -3.34
C THR A 275 -8.65 2.13 -2.03
N SER A 276 -8.88 2.98 -1.04
CA SER A 276 -8.35 2.77 0.31
C SER A 276 -8.86 1.48 0.98
N THR A 277 -9.93 0.89 0.45
CA THR A 277 -10.45 -0.40 0.94
C THR A 277 -9.63 -1.60 0.45
N GLN A 278 -8.82 -1.44 -0.58
CA GLN A 278 -8.00 -2.52 -1.16
C GLN A 278 -6.63 -2.69 -0.50
N TRP A 279 -6.29 -1.90 0.51
CA TRP A 279 -5.05 -2.09 1.25
C TRP A 279 -5.20 -1.70 2.72
N ALA A 280 -4.44 -2.31 3.60
CA ALA A 280 -4.38 -1.99 5.02
C ALA A 280 -2.97 -2.19 5.58
N ASN A 281 -2.60 -1.37 6.56
CA ASN A 281 -1.43 -1.62 7.38
C ASN A 281 -1.79 -2.57 8.53
N VAL A 282 -0.91 -3.53 8.82
CA VAL A 282 -1.06 -4.44 9.96
C VAL A 282 -0.35 -3.84 11.18
N PRO A 283 -1.10 -3.36 12.19
CA PRO A 283 -0.51 -2.80 13.40
C PRO A 283 0.25 -3.86 14.20
N VAL A 284 1.31 -3.45 14.89
CA VAL A 284 2.07 -4.31 15.81
C VAL A 284 1.16 -4.94 16.87
N ALA A 285 0.18 -4.18 17.36
CA ALA A 285 -0.80 -4.66 18.34
C ALA A 285 -1.66 -5.82 17.81
N TRP A 286 -2.03 -5.80 16.52
CA TRP A 286 -2.75 -6.90 15.89
C TRP A 286 -1.87 -8.14 15.77
N ALA A 287 -0.63 -7.96 15.30
CA ALA A 287 0.35 -9.05 15.22
C ALA A 287 0.57 -9.71 16.58
N LYS A 288 0.66 -8.94 17.65
CA LYS A 288 0.83 -9.43 19.02
C LYS A 288 -0.46 -9.88 19.71
N ASN A 289 -1.61 -9.86 19.04
CA ASN A 289 -2.93 -10.22 19.59
C ASN A 289 -3.40 -9.40 20.79
N LEU A 290 -2.91 -8.17 20.98
CA LEU A 290 -3.23 -7.34 22.15
C LEU A 290 -4.72 -6.98 22.23
N HIS A 291 -5.41 -6.81 21.10
CA HIS A 291 -6.86 -6.52 21.03
C HIS A 291 -7.72 -7.69 21.57
N ARG A 292 -7.25 -8.94 21.46
CA ARG A 292 -7.98 -10.11 21.97
C ARG A 292 -7.77 -10.33 23.46
N ALA A 293 -6.59 -10.01 23.96
CA ALA A 293 -6.33 -10.04 25.40
C ALA A 293 -7.20 -9.01 26.14
N ALA A 294 -7.39 -7.81 25.56
CA ALA A 294 -8.25 -6.78 26.12
C ALA A 294 -9.76 -7.13 26.09
N SER A 295 -10.21 -7.98 25.15
CA SER A 295 -11.62 -8.41 25.06
C SER A 295 -11.96 -9.60 25.99
N ALA A 296 -10.95 -10.23 26.56
CA ALA A 296 -11.08 -11.39 27.44
C ALA A 296 -10.96 -11.03 28.95
N ALA A 297 -10.61 -9.77 29.25
CA ALA A 297 -10.53 -9.20 30.59
C ALA A 297 -11.76 -8.33 30.89
#